data_05c58c0cbca6d083f46e09c7f33b6abe
#
_entry.id   05c58c0cbca6d083f46e09c7f33b6abe
#
_cell.length_a   1.000
_cell.length_b   1.000
_cell.length_c   1.000
_cell.angle_alpha   90.00
_cell.angle_beta   90.00
_cell.angle_gamma   90.00
#
_symmetry.space_group_name_H-M   'P 1'
#
loop_
_entity.id
_entity.type
_entity.pdbx_description
1 polymer ?
#
loop_
_entity_poly.entity_id
_entity_poly.type
_entity_poly.pdbx_seq_one_letter_code
_entity_poly.pdbx_strand_id
1 'polypeptide(L)'
;SAIVWQLDDYFSLDRSQKTLLDREVKGLMAWHRQHELPIYARDLDALAKAVASPMTPAQVTLHLDRTQASLTRTLENAIPRTVRLASTLTDAQVARFMTDRVKRQQERKHDFATEPKAQMLKEFREKMSERLVFWIGKVKPAQEPLIAQWAEWQYEMMPPWLEFQEAWTKELERLMKQRQDPDFGKELTRLLQQGDGLMDGRFTGYTDQSRQRTIQWLSALSQSMDLSQRAHLYTLLKDYAEDFEAMTRSR
;
A
#
# COMPACT_ATOMS: atom_id res chain seq x y z
N SER A 1 -21.42 -0.67 -2.94
CA SER A 1 -20.08 -0.43 -3.51
C SER A 1 -19.29 -1.74 -3.53
N ALA A 2 -18.32 -1.87 -4.45
CA ALA A 2 -17.47 -3.07 -4.56
C ALA A 2 -16.73 -3.37 -3.24
N ILE A 3 -16.33 -2.33 -2.50
CA ILE A 3 -15.67 -2.44 -1.19
C ILE A 3 -16.59 -3.13 -0.16
N VAL A 4 -17.87 -2.75 -0.13
CA VAL A 4 -18.86 -3.36 0.79
C VAL A 4 -19.05 -4.84 0.48
N TRP A 5 -19.14 -5.19 -0.80
CA TRP A 5 -19.28 -6.58 -1.23
C TRP A 5 -18.02 -7.41 -0.87
N GLN A 6 -16.84 -6.88 -1.13
CA GLN A 6 -15.58 -7.54 -0.84
C GLN A 6 -15.34 -7.77 0.66
N LEU A 7 -15.72 -6.82 1.53
CA LEU A 7 -15.66 -7.00 2.98
C LEU A 7 -16.72 -7.96 3.50
N ASP A 8 -17.89 -8.02 2.87
CA ASP A 8 -18.93 -9.00 3.22
C ASP A 8 -18.49 -10.44 3.00
N ASP A 9 -17.75 -10.71 1.91
CA ASP A 9 -17.18 -12.04 1.65
C ASP A 9 -16.21 -12.48 2.75
N TYR A 10 -15.44 -11.55 3.33
CA TYR A 10 -14.50 -11.84 4.42
C TYR A 10 -15.18 -12.06 5.77
N PHE A 11 -16.22 -11.29 6.08
CA PHE A 11 -16.78 -11.24 7.44
C PHE A 11 -18.19 -11.84 7.55
N SER A 12 -18.89 -12.08 6.44
CA SER A 12 -20.33 -12.48 6.46
C SER A 12 -21.14 -11.53 7.35
N LEU A 13 -21.11 -10.25 7.01
CA LEU A 13 -21.72 -9.17 7.81
C LEU A 13 -23.24 -9.33 7.88
N ASP A 14 -23.82 -9.05 9.04
CA ASP A 14 -25.28 -8.94 9.18
C ASP A 14 -25.83 -7.63 8.57
N ARG A 15 -27.15 -7.48 8.57
CA ARG A 15 -27.81 -6.32 7.98
C ARG A 15 -27.41 -4.99 8.63
N SER A 16 -27.24 -4.98 9.94
CA SER A 16 -26.87 -3.77 10.69
C SER A 16 -25.42 -3.36 10.42
N GLN A 17 -24.52 -4.34 10.39
CA GLN A 17 -23.11 -4.15 10.05
C GLN A 17 -22.92 -3.69 8.59
N LYS A 18 -23.69 -4.25 7.63
CA LYS A 18 -23.72 -3.78 6.24
C LYS A 18 -24.16 -2.33 6.11
N THR A 19 -25.19 -1.95 6.87
CA THR A 19 -25.67 -0.56 6.91
C THR A 19 -24.61 0.38 7.49
N LEU A 20 -23.94 -0.03 8.59
CA LEU A 20 -22.84 0.71 9.19
C LEU A 20 -21.67 0.84 8.20
N LEU A 21 -21.23 -0.24 7.58
CA LEU A 21 -20.14 -0.25 6.62
C LEU A 21 -20.44 0.67 5.42
N ASP A 22 -21.64 0.59 4.84
CA ASP A 22 -22.02 1.45 3.71
C ASP A 22 -21.97 2.94 4.08
N ARG A 23 -22.46 3.30 5.27
CA ARG A 23 -22.37 4.66 5.79
C ARG A 23 -20.91 5.11 5.97
N GLU A 24 -20.06 4.27 6.58
CA GLU A 24 -18.66 4.61 6.85
C GLU A 24 -17.85 4.71 5.55
N VAL A 25 -18.08 3.83 4.58
CA VAL A 25 -17.44 3.89 3.26
C VAL A 25 -17.88 5.12 2.49
N LYS A 26 -19.19 5.44 2.45
CA LYS A 26 -19.69 6.67 1.82
C LYS A 26 -19.07 7.92 2.44
N GLY A 27 -18.98 7.96 3.77
CA GLY A 27 -18.37 9.08 4.49
C GLY A 27 -16.86 9.21 4.19
N LEU A 28 -16.13 8.08 4.12
CA LEU A 28 -14.71 8.08 3.74
C LEU A 28 -14.52 8.55 2.29
N MET A 29 -15.33 8.06 1.36
CA MET A 29 -15.25 8.44 -0.05
C MET A 29 -15.59 9.93 -0.27
N ALA A 30 -16.59 10.45 0.43
CA ALA A 30 -16.93 11.87 0.38
C ALA A 30 -15.77 12.75 0.90
N TRP A 31 -15.22 12.38 2.05
CA TRP A 31 -14.04 13.07 2.60
C TRP A 31 -12.84 12.99 1.66
N HIS A 32 -12.51 11.80 1.15
CA HIS A 32 -11.39 11.57 0.24
C HIS A 32 -11.51 12.40 -1.04
N ARG A 33 -12.72 12.46 -1.62
CA ARG A 33 -13.02 13.28 -2.79
C ARG A 33 -12.78 14.77 -2.54
N GLN A 34 -13.19 15.26 -1.38
CA GLN A 34 -13.10 16.68 -1.06
C GLN A 34 -11.70 17.14 -0.62
N HIS A 35 -10.96 16.26 0.06
CA HIS A 35 -9.72 16.65 0.73
C HIS A 35 -8.47 16.07 0.08
N GLU A 36 -8.50 14.82 -0.38
CA GLU A 36 -7.30 14.15 -0.92
C GLU A 36 -7.21 14.25 -2.45
N LEU A 37 -8.30 14.09 -3.21
CA LEU A 37 -8.21 14.15 -4.67
C LEU A 37 -7.63 15.48 -5.20
N PRO A 38 -7.97 16.67 -4.65
CA PRO A 38 -7.31 17.91 -5.06
C PRO A 38 -5.80 17.92 -4.77
N ILE A 39 -5.39 17.28 -3.67
CA ILE A 39 -3.97 17.15 -3.32
C ILE A 39 -3.28 16.22 -4.30
N TYR A 40 -3.88 15.06 -4.62
CA TYR A 40 -3.34 14.11 -5.58
C TYR A 40 -3.18 14.74 -6.96
N ALA A 41 -4.20 15.46 -7.45
CA ALA A 41 -4.14 16.13 -8.75
C ALA A 41 -2.96 17.11 -8.82
N ARG A 42 -2.81 17.95 -7.80
CA ARG A 42 -1.70 18.90 -7.70
C ARG A 42 -0.33 18.20 -7.61
N ASP A 43 -0.21 17.15 -6.80
CA ASP A 43 1.06 16.45 -6.59
C ASP A 43 1.46 15.63 -7.82
N LEU A 44 0.49 15.07 -8.57
CA LEU A 44 0.73 14.42 -9.86
C LEU A 44 1.13 15.43 -10.93
N ASP A 45 0.52 16.60 -10.99
CA ASP A 45 0.92 17.68 -11.91
C ASP A 45 2.36 18.15 -11.61
N ALA A 46 2.71 18.27 -10.33
CA ALA A 46 4.07 18.59 -9.93
C ALA A 46 5.08 17.49 -10.30
N LEU A 47 4.72 16.23 -10.13
CA LEU A 47 5.53 15.08 -10.54
C LEU A 47 5.67 15.02 -12.08
N ALA A 48 4.60 15.26 -12.83
CA ALA A 48 4.63 15.32 -14.30
C ALA A 48 5.66 16.33 -14.78
N LYS A 49 5.68 17.51 -14.19
CA LYS A 49 6.69 18.54 -14.51
C LYS A 49 8.12 18.10 -14.15
N ALA A 50 8.29 17.42 -13.01
CA ALA A 50 9.59 16.95 -12.55
C ALA A 50 10.19 15.85 -13.44
N VAL A 51 9.37 14.90 -13.93
CA VAL A 51 9.84 13.77 -14.76
C VAL A 51 10.24 14.17 -16.19
N ALA A 52 9.97 15.41 -16.59
CA ALA A 52 10.46 15.95 -17.86
C ALA A 52 12.00 15.96 -17.95
N SER A 53 12.68 15.95 -16.83
CA SER A 53 14.15 15.86 -16.71
C SER A 53 14.55 14.71 -15.77
N PRO A 54 15.82 14.24 -15.81
CA PRO A 54 16.33 13.29 -14.83
C PRO A 54 16.17 13.81 -13.40
N MET A 55 15.53 13.00 -12.54
CA MET A 55 15.29 13.38 -11.15
C MET A 55 16.47 13.02 -10.24
N THR A 56 16.84 13.93 -9.37
CA THR A 56 17.81 13.69 -8.29
C THR A 56 17.17 12.90 -7.13
N PRO A 57 17.96 12.24 -6.26
CA PRO A 57 17.43 11.60 -5.05
C PRO A 57 16.60 12.55 -4.17
N ALA A 58 16.99 13.81 -4.05
CA ALA A 58 16.24 14.80 -3.28
C ALA A 58 14.86 15.12 -3.88
N GLN A 59 14.75 15.20 -5.19
CA GLN A 59 13.47 15.38 -5.87
C GLN A 59 12.57 14.14 -5.72
N VAL A 60 13.14 12.93 -5.85
CA VAL A 60 12.41 11.69 -5.59
C VAL A 60 11.90 11.67 -4.15
N THR A 61 12.74 12.00 -3.17
CA THR A 61 12.37 12.09 -1.75
C THR A 61 11.17 13.01 -1.55
N LEU A 62 11.19 14.20 -2.12
CA LEU A 62 10.09 15.17 -2.02
C LEU A 62 8.74 14.59 -2.48
N HIS A 63 8.71 13.87 -3.60
CA HIS A 63 7.47 13.28 -4.12
C HIS A 63 7.02 12.05 -3.30
N LEU A 64 7.95 11.24 -2.81
CA LEU A 64 7.65 10.14 -1.89
C LEU A 64 7.09 10.66 -0.55
N ASP A 65 7.64 11.75 0.00
CA ASP A 65 7.13 12.36 1.23
C ASP A 65 5.70 12.88 1.06
N ARG A 66 5.38 13.51 -0.07
CA ARG A 66 4.01 13.94 -0.40
C ARG A 66 3.04 12.75 -0.47
N THR A 67 3.45 11.68 -1.14
CA THR A 67 2.66 10.44 -1.22
C THR A 67 2.44 9.84 0.16
N GLN A 68 3.50 9.76 0.97
CA GLN A 68 3.42 9.26 2.34
C GLN A 68 2.48 10.10 3.21
N ALA A 69 2.57 11.42 3.12
CA ALA A 69 1.68 12.33 3.85
C ALA A 69 0.21 12.14 3.48
N SER A 70 -0.09 11.95 2.19
CA SER A 70 -1.45 11.67 1.72
C SER A 70 -1.97 10.32 2.21
N LEU A 71 -1.13 9.29 2.20
CA LEU A 71 -1.47 7.97 2.75
C LEU A 71 -1.76 8.07 4.26
N THR A 72 -0.90 8.77 5.01
CA THR A 72 -1.08 8.97 6.46
C THR A 72 -2.42 9.63 6.76
N ARG A 73 -2.77 10.74 6.10
CA ARG A 73 -4.07 11.41 6.30
C ARG A 73 -5.25 10.50 5.96
N THR A 74 -5.14 9.72 4.88
CA THR A 74 -6.18 8.76 4.49
C THR A 74 -6.37 7.69 5.56
N LEU A 75 -5.28 7.14 6.11
CA LEU A 75 -5.32 6.16 7.20
C LEU A 75 -5.90 6.77 8.47
N GLU A 76 -5.49 7.98 8.85
CA GLU A 76 -6.02 8.68 10.03
C GLU A 76 -7.54 8.88 9.94
N ASN A 77 -8.08 9.13 8.75
CA ASN A 77 -9.52 9.23 8.54
C ASN A 77 -10.23 7.86 8.49
N ALA A 78 -9.58 6.83 7.95
CA ALA A 78 -10.15 5.48 7.82
C ALA A 78 -10.17 4.72 9.15
N ILE A 79 -9.16 4.89 10.00
CA ILE A 79 -8.98 4.11 11.23
C ILE A 79 -10.17 4.22 12.19
N PRO A 80 -10.72 5.41 12.55
CA PRO A 80 -11.87 5.49 13.44
C PRO A 80 -13.10 4.77 12.90
N ARG A 81 -13.26 4.72 11.57
CA ARG A 81 -14.34 4.01 10.87
C ARG A 81 -14.15 2.50 10.97
N THR A 82 -12.90 2.05 10.78
CA THR A 82 -12.50 0.65 10.95
C THR A 82 -12.73 0.17 12.37
N VAL A 83 -12.35 0.96 13.38
CA VAL A 83 -12.58 0.66 14.81
C VAL A 83 -14.07 0.48 15.09
N ARG A 84 -14.93 1.40 14.60
CA ARG A 84 -16.38 1.29 14.81
C ARG A 84 -16.95 0.00 14.21
N LEU A 85 -16.54 -0.38 13.02
CA LEU A 85 -17.00 -1.64 12.42
C LEU A 85 -16.46 -2.85 13.18
N ALA A 86 -15.16 -2.86 13.50
CA ALA A 86 -14.51 -3.96 14.21
C ALA A 86 -15.14 -4.25 15.56
N SER A 87 -15.58 -3.21 16.30
CA SER A 87 -16.28 -3.35 17.59
C SER A 87 -17.63 -4.07 17.48
N THR A 88 -18.26 -4.10 16.29
CA THR A 88 -19.56 -4.77 16.10
C THR A 88 -19.44 -6.25 15.68
N LEU A 89 -18.24 -6.72 15.35
CA LEU A 89 -18.06 -8.09 14.87
C LEU A 89 -18.34 -9.11 15.98
N THR A 90 -18.99 -10.21 15.60
CA THR A 90 -19.21 -11.37 16.50
C THR A 90 -17.94 -12.20 16.64
N ASP A 91 -17.89 -13.08 17.67
CA ASP A 91 -16.77 -14.02 17.84
C ASP A 91 -16.62 -14.96 16.64
N ALA A 92 -17.71 -15.41 16.06
CA ALA A 92 -17.69 -16.26 14.87
C ALA A 92 -17.11 -15.55 13.64
N GLN A 93 -17.45 -14.26 13.45
CA GLN A 93 -16.91 -13.45 12.37
C GLN A 93 -15.41 -13.21 12.55
N VAL A 94 -14.97 -12.88 13.76
CA VAL A 94 -13.56 -12.72 14.10
C VAL A 94 -12.78 -14.02 13.87
N ALA A 95 -13.30 -15.16 14.38
CA ALA A 95 -12.64 -16.45 14.22
C ALA A 95 -12.48 -16.83 12.74
N ARG A 96 -13.53 -16.65 11.92
CA ARG A 96 -13.46 -16.90 10.47
C ARG A 96 -12.40 -16.04 9.79
N PHE A 97 -12.43 -14.73 10.02
CA PHE A 97 -11.45 -13.80 9.44
C PHE A 97 -10.02 -14.14 9.83
N MET A 98 -9.78 -14.47 11.11
CA MET A 98 -8.44 -14.82 11.59
C MET A 98 -7.97 -16.15 11.01
N THR A 99 -8.86 -17.16 10.88
CA THR A 99 -8.52 -18.44 10.25
C THR A 99 -8.08 -18.24 8.80
N ASP A 100 -8.84 -17.47 8.01
CA ASP A 100 -8.49 -17.20 6.62
C ASP A 100 -7.19 -16.39 6.48
N ARG A 101 -6.96 -15.45 7.39
CA ARG A 101 -5.74 -14.65 7.42
C ARG A 101 -4.51 -15.50 7.74
N VAL A 102 -4.59 -16.33 8.78
CA VAL A 102 -3.50 -17.23 9.18
C VAL A 102 -3.20 -18.25 8.07
N LYS A 103 -4.23 -18.83 7.45
CA LYS A 103 -4.07 -19.75 6.32
C LYS A 103 -3.29 -19.11 5.18
N ARG A 104 -3.69 -17.93 4.70
CA ARG A 104 -2.98 -17.20 3.63
C ARG A 104 -1.53 -16.83 4.01
N GLN A 105 -1.28 -16.58 5.29
CA GLN A 105 0.06 -16.30 5.78
C GLN A 105 0.94 -17.56 5.77
N GLN A 106 0.39 -18.70 6.18
CA GLN A 106 1.08 -19.98 6.14
C GLN A 106 1.39 -20.41 4.70
N GLU A 107 0.45 -20.23 3.77
CA GLU A 107 0.65 -20.48 2.34
C GLU A 107 1.83 -19.66 1.80
N ARG A 108 1.85 -18.34 2.04
CA ARG A 108 2.98 -17.50 1.61
C ARG A 108 4.32 -17.87 2.23
N LYS A 109 4.31 -18.27 3.50
CA LYS A 109 5.52 -18.75 4.19
C LYS A 109 6.01 -20.08 3.61
N HIS A 110 5.07 -20.96 3.28
CA HIS A 110 5.37 -22.24 2.61
C HIS A 110 5.94 -22.00 1.21
N ASP A 111 5.30 -21.18 0.39
CA ASP A 111 5.75 -20.85 -0.97
C ASP A 111 7.16 -20.27 -0.93
N PHE A 112 7.43 -19.32 -0.04
CA PHE A 112 8.77 -18.76 0.13
C PHE A 112 9.81 -19.79 0.54
N ALA A 113 9.44 -20.78 1.37
CA ALA A 113 10.35 -21.81 1.84
C ALA A 113 10.62 -22.91 0.81
N THR A 114 9.70 -23.14 -0.13
CA THR A 114 9.74 -24.28 -1.06
C THR A 114 10.07 -23.89 -2.49
N GLU A 115 9.76 -22.64 -2.88
CA GLU A 115 10.02 -22.19 -4.24
C GLU A 115 11.50 -21.84 -4.44
N PRO A 116 12.14 -22.31 -5.54
CA PRO A 116 13.52 -21.97 -5.82
C PRO A 116 13.74 -20.46 -5.97
N LYS A 117 14.79 -19.90 -5.31
CA LYS A 117 15.12 -18.47 -5.42
C LYS A 117 15.13 -17.96 -6.84
N ALA A 118 15.67 -18.72 -7.77
CA ALA A 118 15.76 -18.33 -9.19
C ALA A 118 14.38 -18.10 -9.81
N GLN A 119 13.37 -18.94 -9.44
CA GLN A 119 12.00 -18.81 -9.92
C GLN A 119 11.35 -17.56 -9.33
N MET A 120 11.46 -17.34 -8.03
CA MET A 120 10.93 -16.13 -7.37
C MET A 120 11.53 -14.84 -7.95
N LEU A 121 12.85 -14.83 -8.18
CA LEU A 121 13.52 -13.68 -8.81
C LEU A 121 13.00 -13.43 -10.22
N LYS A 122 12.75 -14.48 -11.00
CA LYS A 122 12.15 -14.37 -12.33
C LYS A 122 10.77 -13.70 -12.24
N GLU A 123 9.90 -14.19 -11.37
CA GLU A 123 8.56 -13.62 -11.18
C GLU A 123 8.60 -12.16 -10.72
N PHE A 124 9.49 -11.81 -9.79
CA PHE A 124 9.68 -10.44 -9.36
C PHE A 124 10.12 -9.52 -10.51
N ARG A 125 11.03 -9.99 -11.37
CA ARG A 125 11.47 -9.25 -12.58
C ARG A 125 10.32 -9.05 -13.55
N GLU A 126 9.56 -10.11 -13.84
CA GLU A 126 8.40 -10.05 -14.75
C GLU A 126 7.37 -9.02 -14.24
N LYS A 127 6.97 -9.12 -12.96
CA LYS A 127 6.03 -8.18 -12.34
C LYS A 127 6.54 -6.73 -12.35
N MET A 128 7.86 -6.51 -12.13
CA MET A 128 8.43 -5.16 -12.20
C MET A 128 8.47 -4.66 -13.65
N SER A 129 8.82 -5.50 -14.60
CA SER A 129 8.83 -5.14 -16.03
C SER A 129 7.43 -4.73 -16.49
N GLU A 130 6.39 -5.48 -16.15
CA GLU A 130 4.99 -5.12 -16.44
C GLU A 130 4.60 -3.76 -15.86
N ARG A 131 4.97 -3.50 -14.59
CA ARG A 131 4.74 -2.19 -13.96
C ARG A 131 5.47 -1.06 -14.69
N LEU A 132 6.72 -1.29 -15.08
CA LEU A 132 7.48 -0.28 -15.83
C LEU A 132 6.91 -0.06 -17.22
N VAL A 133 6.46 -1.10 -17.91
CA VAL A 133 5.76 -0.96 -19.19
C VAL A 133 4.53 -0.07 -19.06
N PHE A 134 3.75 -0.24 -18.00
CA PHE A 134 2.60 0.62 -17.73
C PHE A 134 3.01 2.10 -17.53
N TRP A 135 4.02 2.36 -16.69
CA TRP A 135 4.39 3.72 -16.30
C TRP A 135 5.26 4.46 -17.30
N ILE A 136 6.20 3.76 -17.94
CA ILE A 136 7.19 4.39 -18.83
C ILE A 136 7.14 3.85 -20.28
N GLY A 137 6.17 2.98 -20.60
CA GLY A 137 6.10 2.34 -21.89
C GLY A 137 7.11 1.20 -22.04
N LYS A 138 7.81 1.13 -23.16
CA LYS A 138 8.72 0.02 -23.42
C LYS A 138 9.97 0.06 -22.54
N VAL A 139 10.22 -1.01 -21.78
CA VAL A 139 11.48 -1.19 -21.03
C VAL A 139 12.66 -1.33 -22.00
N LYS A 140 13.79 -0.70 -21.67
CA LYS A 140 15.03 -0.68 -22.45
C LYS A 140 16.10 -1.58 -21.82
N PRO A 141 17.06 -2.11 -22.62
CA PRO A 141 18.14 -2.94 -22.06
C PRO A 141 18.92 -2.27 -20.91
N ALA A 142 19.10 -0.95 -20.94
CA ALA A 142 19.77 -0.21 -19.86
C ALA A 142 19.04 -0.24 -18.53
N GLN A 143 17.76 -0.64 -18.48
CA GLN A 143 16.91 -0.72 -17.28
C GLN A 143 16.87 -2.14 -16.70
N GLU A 144 17.29 -3.16 -17.44
CA GLU A 144 17.33 -4.56 -16.98
C GLU A 144 18.14 -4.77 -15.70
N PRO A 145 19.34 -4.15 -15.52
CA PRO A 145 20.06 -4.24 -14.25
C PRO A 145 19.30 -3.67 -13.06
N LEU A 146 18.52 -2.60 -13.26
CA LEU A 146 17.70 -1.99 -12.20
C LEU A 146 16.54 -2.92 -11.81
N ILE A 147 15.92 -3.58 -12.79
CA ILE A 147 14.86 -4.57 -12.55
C ILE A 147 15.42 -5.76 -11.78
N ALA A 148 16.60 -6.27 -12.18
CA ALA A 148 17.26 -7.36 -11.49
C ALA A 148 17.61 -6.99 -10.02
N GLN A 149 18.17 -5.81 -9.81
CA GLN A 149 18.49 -5.30 -8.48
C GLN A 149 17.23 -5.16 -7.60
N TRP A 150 16.15 -4.65 -8.14
CA TRP A 150 14.88 -4.54 -7.42
C TRP A 150 14.35 -5.93 -7.01
N ALA A 151 14.43 -6.94 -7.89
CA ALA A 151 14.00 -8.30 -7.60
C ALA A 151 14.79 -8.94 -6.47
N GLU A 152 16.12 -8.75 -6.44
CA GLU A 152 16.97 -9.22 -5.31
C GLU A 152 16.55 -8.55 -4.00
N TRP A 153 16.29 -7.25 -3.97
CA TRP A 153 15.83 -6.56 -2.77
C TRP A 153 14.45 -7.05 -2.29
N GLN A 154 13.54 -7.33 -3.21
CA GLN A 154 12.25 -7.92 -2.84
C GLN A 154 12.44 -9.28 -2.19
N TYR A 155 13.33 -10.10 -2.72
CA TYR A 155 13.65 -11.40 -2.13
C TYR A 155 14.28 -11.25 -0.73
N GLU A 156 15.24 -10.36 -0.56
CA GLU A 156 15.87 -10.06 0.74
C GLU A 156 14.87 -9.57 1.79
N MET A 157 13.84 -8.85 1.37
CA MET A 157 12.80 -8.31 2.26
C MET A 157 11.74 -9.34 2.67
N MET A 158 11.65 -10.48 1.99
CA MET A 158 10.62 -11.48 2.28
C MET A 158 10.70 -12.05 3.71
N PRO A 159 11.85 -12.50 4.25
CA PRO A 159 11.91 -13.03 5.60
C PRO A 159 11.46 -12.01 6.68
N PRO A 160 12.05 -10.80 6.77
CA PRO A 160 11.63 -9.83 7.80
C PRO A 160 10.17 -9.39 7.64
N TRP A 161 9.66 -9.34 6.41
CA TRP A 161 8.26 -9.03 6.16
C TRP A 161 7.31 -10.15 6.63
N LEU A 162 7.67 -11.43 6.43
CA LEU A 162 6.89 -12.57 6.93
C LEU A 162 6.87 -12.60 8.46
N GLU A 163 8.00 -12.34 9.12
CA GLU A 163 8.08 -12.21 10.58
C GLU A 163 7.19 -11.07 11.09
N PHE A 164 7.28 -9.89 10.46
CA PHE A 164 6.43 -8.76 10.79
C PHE A 164 4.94 -9.09 10.65
N GLN A 165 4.55 -9.71 9.54
CA GLN A 165 3.16 -10.12 9.32
C GLN A 165 2.66 -11.10 10.38
N GLU A 166 3.52 -12.01 10.84
CA GLU A 166 3.17 -12.95 11.90
C GLU A 166 2.93 -12.23 13.23
N ALA A 167 3.85 -11.36 13.63
CA ALA A 167 3.73 -10.56 14.85
C ALA A 167 2.47 -9.67 14.82
N TRP A 168 2.25 -8.99 13.69
CA TRP A 168 1.09 -8.12 13.49
C TRP A 168 -0.24 -8.90 13.52
N THR A 169 -0.28 -10.10 12.93
CA THR A 169 -1.46 -10.96 12.92
C THR A 169 -1.79 -11.47 14.33
N LYS A 170 -0.79 -11.86 15.11
CA LYS A 170 -0.96 -12.27 16.51
C LYS A 170 -1.52 -11.14 17.38
N GLU A 171 -0.99 -9.93 17.21
CA GLU A 171 -1.46 -8.77 17.96
C GLU A 171 -2.89 -8.38 17.54
N LEU A 172 -3.20 -8.40 16.25
CA LEU A 172 -4.56 -8.18 15.76
C LEU A 172 -5.54 -9.20 16.38
N GLU A 173 -5.17 -10.49 16.39
CA GLU A 173 -6.00 -11.54 16.98
C GLU A 173 -6.26 -11.28 18.47
N ARG A 174 -5.22 -10.92 19.23
CA ARG A 174 -5.36 -10.54 20.64
C ARG A 174 -6.37 -9.42 20.83
N LEU A 175 -6.21 -8.33 20.07
CA LEU A 175 -7.10 -7.17 20.13
C LEU A 175 -8.53 -7.52 19.75
N MET A 176 -8.73 -8.28 18.68
CA MET A 176 -10.06 -8.64 18.20
C MET A 176 -10.82 -9.54 19.20
N LYS A 177 -10.12 -10.38 19.98
CA LYS A 177 -10.71 -11.13 21.10
C LYS A 177 -11.15 -10.22 22.25
N GLN A 178 -10.49 -9.08 22.42
CA GLN A 178 -10.76 -8.08 23.47
C GLN A 178 -11.54 -6.85 22.95
N ARG A 179 -12.24 -6.96 21.81
CA ARG A 179 -12.89 -5.82 21.14
C ARG A 179 -14.01 -5.14 21.93
N GLN A 180 -14.46 -5.75 23.05
CA GLN A 180 -15.42 -5.16 23.98
C GLN A 180 -14.71 -4.36 25.10
N ASP A 181 -13.38 -4.41 25.19
CA ASP A 181 -12.61 -3.65 26.15
C ASP A 181 -12.67 -2.15 25.83
N PRO A 182 -12.82 -1.26 26.83
CA PRO A 182 -12.81 0.19 26.64
C PRO A 182 -11.57 0.72 25.91
N ASP A 183 -10.41 0.09 26.07
CA ASP A 183 -9.16 0.49 25.43
C ASP A 183 -8.97 -0.07 24.00
N PHE A 184 -9.85 -0.95 23.54
CA PHE A 184 -9.75 -1.59 22.21
C PHE A 184 -9.53 -0.60 21.07
N GLY A 185 -10.33 0.46 21.03
CA GLY A 185 -10.25 1.47 19.97
C GLY A 185 -8.88 2.15 19.93
N LYS A 186 -8.30 2.46 21.08
CA LYS A 186 -6.98 3.07 21.21
C LYS A 186 -5.88 2.09 20.78
N GLU A 187 -5.95 0.85 21.25
CA GLU A 187 -4.94 -0.17 20.93
C GLU A 187 -4.99 -0.57 19.46
N LEU A 188 -6.19 -0.75 18.88
CA LEU A 188 -6.32 -1.05 17.45
C LEU A 188 -5.82 0.14 16.60
N THR A 189 -6.11 1.38 17.00
CA THR A 189 -5.56 2.56 16.32
C THR A 189 -4.04 2.54 16.33
N ARG A 190 -3.42 2.25 17.48
CA ARG A 190 -1.96 2.15 17.59
C ARG A 190 -1.40 1.04 16.69
N LEU A 191 -2.02 -0.13 16.66
CA LEU A 191 -1.60 -1.23 15.78
C LEU A 191 -1.66 -0.82 14.30
N LEU A 192 -2.71 -0.13 13.88
CA LEU A 192 -2.91 0.27 12.49
C LEU A 192 -1.98 1.43 12.06
N GLN A 193 -1.57 2.29 12.98
CA GLN A 193 -0.69 3.43 12.69
C GLN A 193 0.80 3.13 12.91
N GLN A 194 1.14 2.29 13.87
CA GLN A 194 2.49 2.10 14.38
C GLN A 194 2.86 0.63 14.52
N GLY A 195 2.27 -0.24 13.70
CA GLY A 195 2.50 -1.69 13.77
C GLY A 195 3.95 -2.13 13.55
N ASP A 196 4.77 -1.29 12.93
CA ASP A 196 6.22 -1.51 12.75
C ASP A 196 7.01 -1.56 14.06
N GLY A 197 6.51 -0.95 15.14
CA GLY A 197 7.08 -1.06 16.49
C GLY A 197 6.96 -2.44 17.14
N LEU A 198 6.20 -3.38 16.56
CA LEU A 198 6.00 -4.74 17.09
C LEU A 198 7.27 -5.62 17.09
N MET A 199 8.30 -5.23 16.36
CA MET A 199 9.54 -6.03 16.17
C MET A 199 10.78 -5.37 16.76
N ASP A 200 10.69 -4.75 17.93
CA ASP A 200 11.82 -4.14 18.65
C ASP A 200 12.68 -3.18 17.77
N GLY A 201 12.05 -2.48 16.86
CA GLY A 201 12.72 -1.58 15.93
C GLY A 201 13.46 -2.25 14.76
N ARG A 202 13.57 -3.57 14.73
CA ARG A 202 14.23 -4.28 13.61
C ARG A 202 13.53 -4.05 12.28
N PHE A 203 12.20 -4.11 12.27
CA PHE A 203 11.43 -3.87 11.06
C PHE A 203 11.52 -2.42 10.59
N THR A 204 11.57 -1.46 11.51
CA THR A 204 11.80 -0.04 11.19
C THR A 204 13.14 0.15 10.47
N GLY A 205 14.22 -0.51 10.93
CA GLY A 205 15.50 -0.49 10.22
C GLY A 205 15.41 -1.03 8.79
N TYR A 206 14.65 -2.11 8.56
CA TYR A 206 14.40 -2.63 7.21
C TYR A 206 13.59 -1.67 6.35
N THR A 207 12.55 -1.02 6.90
CA THR A 207 11.73 -0.06 6.15
C THR A 207 12.51 1.18 5.77
N ASP A 208 13.35 1.71 6.66
CA ASP A 208 14.23 2.85 6.39
C ASP A 208 15.25 2.52 5.28
N GLN A 209 15.89 1.35 5.37
CA GLN A 209 16.81 0.89 4.34
C GLN A 209 16.09 0.69 2.99
N SER A 210 14.90 0.08 3.01
CA SER A 210 14.09 -0.11 1.81
C SER A 210 13.69 1.24 1.19
N ARG A 211 13.34 2.22 2.01
CA ARG A 211 13.05 3.58 1.55
C ARG A 211 14.26 4.22 0.87
N GLN A 212 15.44 4.15 1.46
CA GLN A 212 16.68 4.71 0.86
C GLN A 212 17.02 4.00 -0.46
N ARG A 213 16.93 2.67 -0.50
CA ARG A 213 17.11 1.89 -1.73
C ARG A 213 16.11 2.31 -2.81
N THR A 214 14.85 2.50 -2.47
CA THR A 214 13.80 2.96 -3.39
C THR A 214 14.09 4.34 -3.96
N ILE A 215 14.54 5.29 -3.13
CA ILE A 215 14.90 6.63 -3.58
C ILE A 215 16.05 6.58 -4.62
N GLN A 216 17.11 5.83 -4.32
CA GLN A 216 18.25 5.69 -5.23
C GLN A 216 17.84 4.99 -6.54
N TRP A 217 17.03 3.93 -6.42
CA TRP A 217 16.54 3.16 -7.57
C TRP A 217 15.65 4.01 -8.49
N LEU A 218 14.70 4.76 -7.95
CA LEU A 218 13.82 5.63 -8.74
C LEU A 218 14.61 6.77 -9.40
N SER A 219 15.62 7.32 -8.72
CA SER A 219 16.52 8.30 -9.31
C SER A 219 17.31 7.70 -10.48
N ALA A 220 17.91 6.51 -10.31
CA ALA A 220 18.62 5.80 -11.37
C ALA A 220 17.71 5.43 -12.55
N LEU A 221 16.48 4.95 -12.25
CA LEU A 221 15.48 4.70 -13.28
C LEU A 221 15.14 5.98 -14.06
N SER A 222 14.89 7.09 -13.35
CA SER A 222 14.64 8.38 -13.99
C SER A 222 15.79 8.81 -14.88
N GLN A 223 17.05 8.63 -14.47
CA GLN A 223 18.22 8.95 -15.28
C GLN A 223 18.34 8.07 -16.53
N SER A 224 17.91 6.81 -16.48
CA SER A 224 17.98 5.88 -17.61
C SER A 224 16.87 6.07 -18.66
N MET A 225 15.86 6.88 -18.38
CA MET A 225 14.72 7.10 -19.28
C MET A 225 15.10 7.98 -20.47
N ASP A 226 14.68 7.59 -21.65
CA ASP A 226 14.75 8.41 -22.85
C ASP A 226 13.56 9.40 -22.97
N LEU A 227 13.58 10.23 -24.00
CA LEU A 227 12.55 11.25 -24.23
C LEU A 227 11.15 10.62 -24.43
N SER A 228 11.05 9.47 -25.10
CA SER A 228 9.76 8.82 -25.36
C SER A 228 9.16 8.27 -24.06
N GLN A 229 9.98 7.68 -23.20
CA GLN A 229 9.56 7.19 -21.89
C GLN A 229 9.12 8.33 -20.97
N ARG A 230 9.85 9.45 -20.96
CA ARG A 230 9.49 10.66 -20.22
C ARG A 230 8.17 11.25 -20.71
N ALA A 231 7.98 11.33 -22.02
CA ALA A 231 6.73 11.81 -22.61
C ALA A 231 5.54 10.91 -22.23
N HIS A 232 5.72 9.59 -22.28
CA HIS A 232 4.69 8.63 -21.87
C HIS A 232 4.32 8.82 -20.39
N LEU A 233 5.31 8.86 -19.49
CA LEU A 233 5.08 9.07 -18.06
C LEU A 233 4.43 10.43 -17.78
N TYR A 234 4.90 11.49 -18.44
CA TYR A 234 4.32 12.82 -18.33
C TYR A 234 2.82 12.81 -18.67
N THR A 235 2.48 12.26 -19.85
CA THR A 235 1.08 12.18 -20.31
C THR A 235 0.23 11.39 -19.30
N LEU A 236 0.68 10.22 -18.89
CA LEU A 236 -0.06 9.38 -17.94
C LEU A 236 -0.32 10.09 -16.59
N LEU A 237 0.69 10.79 -16.06
CA LEU A 237 0.54 11.55 -14.81
C LEU A 237 -0.42 12.73 -14.97
N LYS A 238 -0.41 13.41 -16.14
CA LYS A 238 -1.34 14.49 -16.45
C LYS A 238 -2.76 14.00 -16.57
N ASP A 239 -2.97 12.88 -17.28
CA ASP A 239 -4.30 12.28 -17.42
C ASP A 239 -4.90 11.92 -16.05
N TYR A 240 -4.11 11.30 -15.16
CA TYR A 240 -4.55 11.04 -13.79
C TYR A 240 -4.84 12.32 -12.99
N ALA A 241 -4.02 13.36 -13.14
CA ALA A 241 -4.27 14.61 -12.45
C ALA A 241 -5.60 15.24 -12.89
N GLU A 242 -5.89 15.25 -14.20
CA GLU A 242 -7.14 15.75 -14.77
C GLU A 242 -8.35 14.91 -14.34
N ASP A 243 -8.22 13.58 -14.30
CA ASP A 243 -9.26 12.67 -13.81
C ASP A 243 -9.59 12.96 -12.34
N PHE A 244 -8.59 13.14 -11.47
CA PHE A 244 -8.83 13.47 -10.07
C PHE A 244 -9.48 14.86 -9.89
N GLU A 245 -9.08 15.85 -10.68
CA GLU A 245 -9.78 17.14 -10.69
C GLU A 245 -11.23 17.00 -11.15
N ALA A 246 -11.52 16.22 -12.20
CA ALA A 246 -12.86 15.98 -12.67
C ALA A 246 -13.74 15.29 -11.62
N MET A 247 -13.18 14.27 -10.92
CA MET A 247 -13.85 13.57 -9.82
C MET A 247 -14.17 14.50 -8.64
N THR A 248 -13.36 15.53 -8.40
CA THR A 248 -13.61 16.53 -7.35
C THR A 248 -14.85 17.37 -7.65
N ARG A 249 -15.10 17.66 -8.95
CA ARG A 249 -16.22 18.50 -9.41
C ARG A 249 -17.55 17.74 -9.56
N SER A 250 -17.48 16.41 -9.74
CA SER A 250 -18.68 15.57 -9.85
C SER A 250 -19.37 15.43 -8.49
N ARG A 251 -20.68 15.80 -8.45
CA ARG A 251 -21.55 15.69 -7.27
C ARG A 251 -21.94 14.25 -6.97
#